data_ad3b7082eb486831b497bea41adbfaf6
#
_entry.id   ad3b7082eb486831b497bea41adbfaf6
#
_cell.length_a   1.000
_cell.length_b   1.000
_cell.length_c   1.000
_cell.angle_alpha   90.00
_cell.angle_beta   90.00
_cell.angle_gamma   90.00
#
_symmetry.space_group_name_H-M   'P 1'
#
loop_
_entity.id
_entity.type
_entity.pdbx_description
1 polymer ?
#
loop_
_entity_poly.entity_id
_entity_poly.type
_entity_poly.pdbx_seq_one_letter_code
_entity_poly.pdbx_strand_id
1 'polypeptide(L)'
;AYGFLQKEKIDVLVTDLTMPVMDGIELIRKIREENRDIYIIVLSCHDDFEYVKEAMRLGADEYVLKNSLDEDSLYDTLEKSARLIEKRREKSQEQARTRKLIHLGSHALKYYFFNGLISGMLKNQAREEKRVEAGIAGKYFNSAVICMFMENWAERERQWTPLEVEQ
;
A
#
# COMPACT_ATOMS: atom_id res chain seq x y z
N ALA A 1 -9.69 -1.45 -24.70
CA ALA A 1 -9.54 -0.60 -23.49
C ALA A 1 -8.61 -1.27 -22.47
N TYR A 2 -8.87 -2.48 -22.01
CA TYR A 2 -8.09 -3.14 -20.95
C TYR A 2 -6.58 -3.26 -21.23
N GLY A 3 -6.19 -3.64 -22.44
CA GLY A 3 -4.77 -3.72 -22.85
C GLY A 3 -4.02 -2.37 -22.83
N PHE A 4 -4.73 -1.25 -22.91
CA PHE A 4 -4.16 0.09 -22.76
C PHE A 4 -3.91 0.41 -21.27
N LEU A 5 -4.86 0.06 -20.42
CA LEU A 5 -4.74 0.22 -18.96
C LEU A 5 -3.53 -0.53 -18.36
N GLN A 6 -3.10 -1.62 -18.99
CA GLN A 6 -1.92 -2.38 -18.53
C GLN A 6 -0.59 -1.70 -18.85
N LYS A 7 -0.54 -0.86 -19.86
CA LYS A 7 0.70 -0.22 -20.36
C LYS A 7 0.92 1.18 -19.80
N GLU A 8 -0.16 1.88 -19.49
CA GLU A 8 -0.12 3.29 -19.11
C GLU A 8 -0.63 3.47 -17.67
N LYS A 9 -0.08 4.47 -17.00
CA LYS A 9 -0.58 4.89 -15.69
C LYS A 9 -1.77 5.81 -15.89
N ILE A 10 -2.95 5.28 -15.64
CA ILE A 10 -4.23 5.99 -15.76
C ILE A 10 -4.71 6.34 -14.35
N ASP A 11 -5.11 7.59 -14.17
CA ASP A 11 -5.64 8.09 -12.90
C ASP A 11 -7.18 8.09 -12.86
N VAL A 12 -7.81 8.34 -13.99
CA VAL A 12 -9.27 8.39 -14.15
C VAL A 12 -9.68 7.53 -15.33
N LEU A 13 -10.66 6.70 -15.13
CA LEU A 13 -11.34 5.95 -16.18
C LEU A 13 -12.80 6.39 -16.24
N VAL A 14 -13.23 6.84 -17.40
CA VAL A 14 -14.66 7.05 -17.69
C VAL A 14 -15.11 5.93 -18.62
N THR A 15 -16.10 5.16 -18.20
CA THR A 15 -16.57 4.01 -18.95
C THR A 15 -18.09 3.93 -19.01
N ASP A 16 -18.58 3.43 -20.14
CA ASP A 16 -19.98 2.99 -20.26
C ASP A 16 -20.16 1.62 -19.59
N LEU A 17 -21.35 1.32 -19.11
CA LEU A 17 -21.71 -0.01 -18.63
C LEU A 17 -21.96 -0.99 -19.78
N THR A 18 -22.63 -0.52 -20.83
CA THR A 18 -23.02 -1.37 -21.96
C THR A 18 -22.04 -1.22 -23.10
N MET A 19 -21.05 -2.11 -23.16
CA MET A 19 -20.04 -2.12 -24.24
C MET A 19 -19.94 -3.52 -24.87
N PRO A 20 -19.62 -3.60 -26.20
CA PRO A 20 -19.37 -4.89 -26.84
C PRO A 20 -18.07 -5.53 -26.34
N VAL A 21 -18.01 -6.86 -26.35
CA VAL A 21 -16.86 -7.72 -26.00
C VAL A 21 -16.60 -7.82 -24.50
N MET A 22 -16.46 -6.70 -23.81
CA MET A 22 -16.28 -6.59 -22.37
C MET A 22 -17.16 -5.46 -21.88
N ASP A 23 -18.09 -5.73 -21.00
CA ASP A 23 -18.93 -4.71 -20.41
C ASP A 23 -18.21 -3.91 -19.28
N GLY A 24 -18.81 -2.81 -18.86
CA GLY A 24 -18.23 -1.95 -17.84
C GLY A 24 -18.11 -2.64 -16.50
N ILE A 25 -19.02 -3.54 -16.13
CA ILE A 25 -18.99 -4.30 -14.88
C ILE A 25 -17.78 -5.24 -14.85
N GLU A 26 -17.56 -5.99 -15.92
CA GLU A 26 -16.39 -6.88 -16.05
C GLU A 26 -15.09 -6.08 -16.03
N LEU A 27 -15.07 -4.92 -16.68
CA LEU A 27 -13.90 -4.03 -16.67
C LEU A 27 -13.57 -3.53 -15.27
N ILE A 28 -14.56 -3.05 -14.51
CA ILE A 28 -14.39 -2.58 -13.14
C ILE A 28 -13.86 -3.71 -12.25
N ARG A 29 -14.45 -4.90 -12.35
CA ARG A 29 -14.02 -6.07 -11.59
C ARG A 29 -12.54 -6.39 -11.81
N LYS A 30 -12.09 -6.47 -13.06
CA LYS A 30 -10.69 -6.73 -13.41
C LYS A 30 -9.74 -5.66 -12.88
N ILE A 31 -10.12 -4.39 -12.96
CA ILE A 31 -9.30 -3.29 -12.43
C ILE A 31 -9.14 -3.41 -10.92
N ARG A 32 -10.20 -3.74 -10.20
CA ARG A 32 -10.17 -3.85 -8.72
C ARG A 32 -9.48 -5.14 -8.25
N GLU A 33 -9.58 -6.24 -8.97
CA GLU A 33 -8.82 -7.48 -8.73
C GLU A 33 -7.30 -7.25 -8.84
N GLU A 34 -6.86 -6.40 -9.75
CA GLU A 34 -5.46 -6.01 -9.89
C GLU A 34 -5.00 -4.93 -8.88
N ASN A 35 -5.84 -4.55 -7.92
CA ASN A 35 -5.59 -3.49 -6.93
C ASN A 35 -5.13 -2.16 -7.54
N ARG A 36 -5.63 -1.81 -8.72
CA ARG A 36 -5.30 -0.55 -9.37
C ARG A 36 -6.09 0.58 -8.73
N ASP A 37 -5.39 1.59 -8.25
CA ASP A 37 -5.97 2.81 -7.68
C ASP A 37 -6.34 3.80 -8.81
N ILE A 38 -7.36 3.41 -9.61
CA ILE A 38 -7.93 4.22 -10.68
C ILE A 38 -9.26 4.76 -10.19
N TYR A 39 -9.51 6.05 -10.38
CA TYR A 39 -10.84 6.64 -10.14
C TYR A 39 -11.76 6.28 -11.29
N ILE A 40 -12.85 5.57 -11.02
CA ILE A 40 -13.75 5.04 -12.04
C ILE A 40 -15.06 5.80 -12.02
N ILE A 41 -15.36 6.47 -13.14
CA ILE A 41 -16.62 7.16 -13.40
C ILE A 41 -17.41 6.32 -14.41
N VAL A 42 -18.63 5.95 -14.04
CA VAL A 42 -19.52 5.17 -14.89
C VAL A 42 -20.50 6.11 -15.60
N LEU A 43 -20.61 5.96 -16.91
CA LEU A 43 -21.67 6.59 -17.69
C LEU A 43 -22.85 5.62 -17.80
N SER A 44 -24.07 6.06 -17.47
CA SER A 44 -25.25 5.22 -17.57
C SER A 44 -26.43 5.94 -18.23
N CYS A 45 -27.37 5.15 -18.80
CA CYS A 45 -28.69 5.61 -19.18
C CYS A 45 -29.68 5.39 -18.03
N HIS A 46 -30.88 6.01 -18.10
CA HIS A 46 -31.89 5.94 -17.05
C HIS A 46 -32.35 4.52 -16.69
N ASP A 47 -32.30 3.60 -17.63
CA ASP A 47 -32.79 2.23 -17.46
C ASP A 47 -31.76 1.26 -16.84
N ASP A 48 -30.55 1.76 -16.54
CA ASP A 48 -29.40 0.94 -16.07
C ASP A 48 -29.24 0.91 -14.54
N PHE A 49 -30.29 1.23 -13.76
CA PHE A 49 -30.18 1.39 -12.30
C PHE A 49 -29.53 0.19 -11.58
N GLU A 50 -29.90 -1.04 -11.91
CA GLU A 50 -29.33 -2.23 -11.28
C GLU A 50 -27.84 -2.40 -11.67
N TYR A 51 -27.46 -2.07 -12.90
CA TYR A 51 -26.06 -2.09 -13.34
C TYR A 51 -25.25 -1.01 -12.64
N VAL A 52 -25.78 0.19 -12.48
CA VAL A 52 -25.12 1.27 -11.72
C VAL A 52 -24.88 0.84 -10.27
N LYS A 53 -25.87 0.26 -9.62
CA LYS A 53 -25.77 -0.25 -8.26
C LYS A 53 -24.70 -1.34 -8.13
N GLU A 54 -24.62 -2.25 -9.09
CA GLU A 54 -23.58 -3.27 -9.13
C GLU A 54 -22.20 -2.67 -9.36
N ALA A 55 -22.05 -1.72 -10.29
CA ALA A 55 -20.81 -1.01 -10.54
C ALA A 55 -20.27 -0.32 -9.29
N MET A 56 -21.14 0.39 -8.56
CA MET A 56 -20.78 1.05 -7.29
C MET A 56 -20.35 0.03 -6.23
N ARG A 57 -21.04 -1.12 -6.13
CA ARG A 57 -20.67 -2.20 -5.22
C ARG A 57 -19.31 -2.83 -5.55
N LEU A 58 -18.97 -2.89 -6.82
CA LEU A 58 -17.68 -3.37 -7.30
C LEU A 58 -16.55 -2.35 -7.15
N GLY A 59 -16.89 -1.12 -6.76
CA GLY A 59 -15.90 -0.09 -6.46
C GLY A 59 -15.76 0.99 -7.54
N ALA A 60 -16.77 1.22 -8.37
CA ALA A 60 -16.86 2.48 -9.09
C ALA A 60 -16.93 3.63 -8.09
N ASP A 61 -16.29 4.76 -8.40
CA ASP A 61 -16.20 5.90 -7.48
C ASP A 61 -17.34 6.89 -7.69
N GLU A 62 -17.83 7.01 -8.93
CA GLU A 62 -18.92 7.93 -9.27
C GLU A 62 -19.69 7.42 -10.51
N TYR A 63 -20.93 7.89 -10.66
CA TYR A 63 -21.69 7.67 -11.89
C TYR A 63 -22.29 8.97 -12.40
N VAL A 64 -22.45 9.06 -13.72
CA VAL A 64 -23.03 10.20 -14.40
C VAL A 64 -24.08 9.72 -15.40
N LEU A 65 -25.24 10.36 -15.40
CA LEU A 65 -26.30 10.05 -16.35
C LEU A 65 -25.96 10.69 -17.72
N LYS A 66 -25.97 9.88 -18.79
CA LYS A 66 -25.67 10.36 -20.15
C LYS A 66 -26.61 11.49 -20.60
N ASN A 67 -27.87 11.45 -20.17
CA ASN A 67 -28.87 12.45 -20.54
C ASN A 67 -28.66 13.82 -19.89
N SER A 68 -27.90 13.87 -18.78
CA SER A 68 -27.54 15.11 -18.10
C SER A 68 -26.08 15.50 -18.28
N LEU A 69 -25.38 14.81 -19.17
CA LEU A 69 -23.97 15.06 -19.44
C LEU A 69 -23.86 16.21 -20.44
N ASP A 70 -23.58 17.40 -19.94
CA ASP A 70 -23.13 18.55 -20.70
C ASP A 70 -21.63 18.82 -20.42
N GLU A 71 -21.06 19.79 -21.14
CA GLU A 71 -19.63 20.09 -21.01
C GLU A 71 -19.28 20.57 -19.60
N ASP A 72 -20.13 21.41 -19.01
CA ASP A 72 -19.90 21.97 -17.66
C ASP A 72 -19.98 20.86 -16.58
N SER A 73 -21.00 20.00 -16.64
CA SER A 73 -21.15 18.90 -15.68
C SER A 73 -20.04 17.85 -15.76
N LEU A 74 -19.54 17.59 -16.96
CA LEU A 74 -18.40 16.73 -17.17
C LEU A 74 -17.13 17.35 -16.57
N TYR A 75 -16.91 18.65 -16.83
CA TYR A 75 -15.77 19.37 -16.29
C TYR A 75 -15.77 19.35 -14.75
N ASP A 76 -16.90 19.67 -14.12
CA ASP A 76 -17.06 19.66 -12.67
C ASP A 76 -16.80 18.27 -12.08
N THR A 77 -17.28 17.22 -12.73
CA THR A 77 -17.06 15.84 -12.32
C THR A 77 -15.56 15.46 -12.39
N LEU A 78 -14.87 15.84 -13.47
CA LEU A 78 -13.44 15.58 -13.62
C LEU A 78 -12.61 16.42 -12.64
N GLU A 79 -12.96 17.69 -12.40
CA GLU A 79 -12.27 18.52 -11.41
C GLU A 79 -12.42 17.95 -10.00
N LYS A 80 -13.63 17.52 -9.62
CA LYS A 80 -13.90 16.86 -8.36
C LYS A 80 -13.10 15.57 -8.22
N SER A 81 -13.06 14.75 -9.26
CA SER A 81 -12.28 13.50 -9.25
C SER A 81 -10.79 13.77 -9.08
N ALA A 82 -10.23 14.76 -9.76
CA ALA A 82 -8.83 15.15 -9.63
C ALA A 82 -8.48 15.55 -8.18
N ARG A 83 -9.30 16.39 -7.55
CA ARG A 83 -9.13 16.78 -6.14
C ARG A 83 -9.19 15.57 -5.18
N LEU A 84 -10.10 14.62 -5.43
CA LEU A 84 -10.23 13.42 -4.58
C LEU A 84 -9.03 12.48 -4.75
N ILE A 85 -8.51 12.33 -5.96
CA ILE A 85 -7.31 11.55 -6.26
C ILE A 85 -6.10 12.14 -5.54
N GLU A 86 -5.91 13.45 -5.63
CA GLU A 86 -4.81 14.14 -4.97
C GLU A 86 -4.86 13.95 -3.45
N LYS A 87 -6.02 14.12 -2.84
CA LYS A 87 -6.23 13.87 -1.41
C LYS A 87 -5.94 12.41 -1.01
N ARG A 88 -6.33 11.42 -1.83
CA ARG A 88 -5.99 10.01 -1.62
C ARG A 88 -4.47 9.78 -1.66
N ARG A 89 -3.79 10.40 -2.61
CA ARG A 89 -2.32 10.32 -2.76
C ARG A 89 -1.59 10.90 -1.56
N GLU A 90 -1.99 12.10 -1.12
CA GLU A 90 -1.42 12.75 0.06
C GLU A 90 -1.57 11.85 1.30
N LYS A 91 -2.78 11.33 1.55
CA LYS A 91 -3.05 10.43 2.67
C LYS A 91 -2.22 9.14 2.61
N SER A 92 -2.09 8.56 1.42
CA SER A 92 -1.28 7.36 1.20
C SER A 92 0.20 7.61 1.46
N GLN A 93 0.72 8.76 1.00
CA GLN A 93 2.12 9.17 1.23
C GLN A 93 2.38 9.43 2.72
N GLU A 94 1.45 10.08 3.42
CA GLU A 94 1.56 10.33 4.86
C GLU A 94 1.58 9.01 5.65
N GLN A 95 0.68 8.07 5.30
CA GLN A 95 0.67 6.74 5.90
C GLN A 95 1.97 5.96 5.62
N ALA A 96 2.50 6.05 4.40
CA ALA A 96 3.76 5.41 4.04
C ALA A 96 4.94 6.00 4.83
N ARG A 97 4.99 7.33 5.00
CA ARG A 97 5.99 8.01 5.84
C ARG A 97 5.89 7.56 7.30
N THR A 98 4.69 7.53 7.85
CA THR A 98 4.43 7.09 9.23
C THR A 98 4.87 5.64 9.43
N ARG A 99 4.50 4.73 8.53
CA ARG A 99 4.96 3.32 8.57
C ARG A 99 6.48 3.21 8.54
N LYS A 100 7.14 4.00 7.69
CA LYS A 100 8.61 4.02 7.61
C LYS A 100 9.24 4.49 8.91
N LEU A 101 8.70 5.53 9.55
CA LEU A 101 9.19 6.03 10.84
C LEU A 101 9.00 5.00 11.96
N ILE A 102 7.83 4.36 12.02
CA ILE A 102 7.57 3.27 12.99
C ILE A 102 8.55 2.11 12.78
N HIS A 103 8.79 1.73 11.54
CA HIS A 103 9.74 0.66 11.21
C HIS A 103 11.16 1.00 11.67
N LEU A 104 11.65 2.21 11.35
CA LEU A 104 12.96 2.67 11.79
C LEU A 104 13.07 2.73 13.32
N GLY A 105 12.04 3.23 14.00
CA GLY A 105 11.98 3.26 15.46
C GLY A 105 12.04 1.85 16.07
N SER A 106 11.29 0.91 15.52
CA SER A 106 11.31 -0.49 15.96
C SER A 106 12.69 -1.14 15.78
N HIS A 107 13.38 -0.87 14.65
CA HIS A 107 14.74 -1.36 14.45
C HIS A 107 15.73 -0.77 15.45
N ALA A 108 15.67 0.52 15.72
CA ALA A 108 16.52 1.18 16.70
C ALA A 108 16.32 0.60 18.12
N LEU A 109 15.06 0.37 18.52
CA LEU A 109 14.74 -0.23 19.82
C LEU A 109 15.27 -1.67 19.93
N LYS A 110 15.11 -2.47 18.88
CA LYS A 110 15.68 -3.84 18.83
C LYS A 110 17.19 -3.82 18.92
N TYR A 111 17.83 -2.96 18.16
CA TYR A 111 19.29 -2.78 18.20
C TYR A 111 19.77 -2.41 19.61
N TYR A 112 19.11 -1.46 20.26
CA TYR A 112 19.42 -1.04 21.63
C TYR A 112 19.24 -2.17 22.65
N PHE A 113 18.16 -2.93 22.53
CA PHE A 113 17.89 -4.08 23.36
C PHE A 113 18.98 -5.15 23.22
N PHE A 114 19.30 -5.58 22.00
CA PHE A 114 20.32 -6.61 21.77
C PHE A 114 21.71 -6.15 22.19
N ASN A 115 22.10 -4.92 21.90
CA ASN A 115 23.37 -4.38 22.36
C ASN A 115 23.45 -4.30 23.89
N GLY A 116 22.37 -3.91 24.57
CA GLY A 116 22.29 -3.88 26.00
C GLY A 116 22.40 -5.29 26.63
N LEU A 117 21.90 -6.32 25.95
CA LEU A 117 22.10 -7.73 26.37
C LEU A 117 23.56 -8.16 26.20
N ILE A 118 24.16 -7.91 25.05
CA ILE A 118 25.53 -8.32 24.72
C ILE A 118 26.54 -7.63 25.63
N SER A 119 26.38 -6.34 25.88
CA SER A 119 27.25 -5.55 26.75
C SER A 119 27.06 -5.80 28.26
N GLY A 120 26.05 -6.58 28.63
CA GLY A 120 25.69 -6.82 30.04
C GLY A 120 25.10 -5.60 30.76
N MET A 121 24.80 -4.51 30.05
CA MET A 121 24.23 -3.28 30.64
C MET A 121 22.78 -3.46 31.08
N LEU A 122 22.01 -4.38 30.48
CA LEU A 122 20.64 -4.65 30.85
C LEU A 122 20.58 -5.63 32.00
N LYS A 123 20.31 -5.13 33.19
CA LYS A 123 20.04 -5.97 34.39
C LYS A 123 18.67 -6.67 34.23
N ASN A 124 18.50 -7.78 34.95
CA ASN A 124 17.33 -8.67 34.81
C ASN A 124 15.96 -7.97 34.86
N GLN A 125 15.83 -6.95 35.69
CA GLN A 125 14.58 -6.21 35.87
C GLN A 125 14.25 -5.30 34.67
N ALA A 126 15.25 -4.69 34.06
CA ALA A 126 15.09 -3.83 32.90
C ALA A 126 14.96 -4.61 31.56
N ARG A 127 15.32 -5.89 31.55
CA ARG A 127 15.26 -6.71 30.32
C ARG A 127 13.84 -6.88 29.80
N GLU A 128 12.88 -7.15 30.69
CA GLU A 128 11.50 -7.40 30.26
C GLU A 128 10.83 -6.13 29.73
N GLU A 129 11.03 -5.00 30.41
CA GLU A 129 10.50 -3.71 29.95
C GLU A 129 11.06 -3.33 28.58
N LYS A 130 12.38 -3.41 28.41
CA LYS A 130 13.05 -3.10 27.14
C LYS A 130 12.70 -4.07 26.02
N ARG A 131 12.43 -5.33 26.35
CA ARG A 131 11.94 -6.33 25.39
C ARG A 131 10.56 -5.95 24.84
N VAL A 132 9.65 -5.56 25.74
CA VAL A 132 8.29 -5.12 25.38
C VAL A 132 8.34 -3.84 24.55
N GLU A 133 9.13 -2.85 24.96
CA GLU A 133 9.36 -1.61 24.20
C GLU A 133 9.90 -1.89 22.79
N ALA A 134 10.80 -2.86 22.65
CA ALA A 134 11.34 -3.26 21.34
C ALA A 134 10.34 -4.08 20.48
N GLY A 135 9.14 -4.37 20.99
CA GLY A 135 8.13 -5.16 20.29
C GLY A 135 8.55 -6.61 20.03
N ILE A 136 9.42 -7.17 20.88
CA ILE A 136 9.89 -8.55 20.76
C ILE A 136 8.89 -9.45 21.48
N ALA A 137 8.10 -10.22 20.72
CA ALA A 137 7.09 -11.12 21.25
C ALA A 137 7.71 -12.41 21.83
N GLY A 138 7.04 -12.99 22.83
CA GLY A 138 7.38 -14.29 23.43
C GLY A 138 8.24 -14.18 24.68
N LYS A 139 8.13 -15.21 25.55
CA LYS A 139 9.04 -15.42 26.69
C LYS A 139 10.17 -16.33 26.22
N TYR A 140 11.36 -15.78 26.08
CA TYR A 140 12.56 -16.55 25.74
C TYR A 140 13.15 -17.12 27.03
N PHE A 141 12.83 -18.38 27.35
CA PHE A 141 13.37 -19.04 28.55
C PHE A 141 14.83 -19.49 28.38
N ASN A 142 15.27 -19.73 27.13
CA ASN A 142 16.65 -20.13 26.82
C ASN A 142 17.12 -19.38 25.59
N SER A 143 17.62 -18.15 25.76
CA SER A 143 18.23 -17.38 24.68
C SER A 143 19.74 -17.51 24.75
N ALA A 144 20.34 -18.02 23.69
CA ALA A 144 21.79 -17.99 23.50
C ALA A 144 22.14 -16.83 22.56
N VAL A 145 23.08 -15.98 22.97
CA VAL A 145 23.68 -14.98 22.09
C VAL A 145 24.97 -15.58 21.54
N ILE A 146 24.98 -15.85 20.25
CA ILE A 146 26.19 -16.34 19.54
C ILE A 146 26.87 -15.11 18.97
N CYS A 147 28.02 -14.75 19.53
CA CYS A 147 28.91 -13.74 18.98
C CYS A 147 29.91 -14.42 18.05
N MET A 148 29.80 -14.17 16.75
CA MET A 148 30.82 -14.57 15.78
C MET A 148 31.81 -13.43 15.62
N PHE A 149 33.07 -13.66 15.97
CA PHE A 149 34.17 -12.77 15.63
C PHE A 149 34.72 -13.15 14.26
N MET A 150 34.62 -12.24 13.31
CA MET A 150 35.30 -12.41 12.03
C MET A 150 36.52 -11.50 11.99
N GLU A 151 37.69 -12.10 11.90
CA GLU A 151 38.92 -11.37 11.58
C GLU A 151 38.80 -10.80 10.16
N ASN A 152 39.20 -9.53 10.00
CA ASN A 152 39.17 -8.80 8.72
C ASN A 152 37.73 -8.53 8.16
N TRP A 153 36.76 -8.27 9.02
CA TRP A 153 35.39 -7.92 8.61
C TRP A 153 35.38 -6.78 7.56
N ALA A 154 36.13 -5.71 7.77
CA ALA A 154 36.17 -4.55 6.88
C ALA A 154 36.67 -4.85 5.45
N GLU A 155 37.44 -5.91 5.25
CA GLU A 155 37.85 -6.37 3.92
C GLU A 155 36.80 -7.27 3.26
N ARG A 156 36.09 -8.07 4.03
CA ARG A 156 35.06 -8.99 3.54
C ARG A 156 33.72 -8.30 3.27
N GLU A 157 33.37 -7.26 4.01
CA GLU A 157 32.13 -6.49 3.80
C GLU A 157 32.04 -5.89 2.39
N ARG A 158 33.20 -5.61 1.74
CA ARG A 158 33.26 -5.14 0.34
C ARG A 158 32.97 -6.23 -0.69
N GLN A 159 33.02 -7.50 -0.31
CA GLN A 159 32.84 -8.65 -1.21
C GLN A 159 31.47 -9.30 -1.07
N TRP A 160 30.70 -8.97 -0.03
CA TRP A 160 29.40 -9.59 0.22
C TRP A 160 28.29 -8.80 -0.43
N THR A 161 27.47 -9.48 -1.22
CA THR A 161 26.23 -8.95 -1.75
C THR A 161 25.11 -9.17 -0.73
N PRO A 162 24.05 -8.32 -0.68
CA PRO A 162 22.91 -8.48 0.24
C PRO A 162 22.22 -9.84 0.20
N LEU A 163 22.34 -10.58 -0.92
CA LEU A 163 21.75 -11.91 -1.12
C LEU A 163 22.50 -13.04 -0.40
N GLU A 164 23.80 -12.83 -0.06
CA GLU A 164 24.61 -13.83 0.65
C GLU A 164 24.41 -13.77 2.18
N VAL A 165 23.74 -12.73 2.68
CA VAL A 165 23.45 -12.54 4.10
C VAL A 165 22.10 -13.13 4.50
N GLU A 166 21.23 -13.47 3.52
CA GLU A 166 19.89 -14.05 3.74
C GLU A 166 19.88 -15.59 3.73
N GLN A 167 20.99 -16.25 3.54
CA GLN A 167 21.15 -17.70 3.69
C GLN A 167 21.86 -18.01 5.02
#